data_18e12243639e7c501c9f9966ca467937
#
_entry.id   18e12243639e7c501c9f9966ca467937
#
_cell.length_a   1.000
_cell.length_b   1.000
_cell.length_c   1.000
_cell.angle_alpha   90.00
_cell.angle_beta   90.00
_cell.angle_gamma   90.00
#
_symmetry.space_group_name_H-M   'P 1'
#
loop_
_entity.id
_entity.type
_entity.pdbx_description
1 polymer ?
#
loop_
_entity_poly.entity_id
_entity_poly.type
_entity_poly.pdbx_seq_one_letter_code
_entity_poly.pdbx_strand_id
1 'polypeptide(L)'
;ADEQDKGVSTVLPDSKNEVTVQILKRCDFHHELVSNGKVSARGQADLRFETNEVIAHVYVKNGDRVRKGQKLAELDKFRLEQKLSQAEDALLKAELELKDVLIGQGDTPDDFSKVPEETMKLAKVKSGYEQSKSQYELTKRETEHATLVAPFDGIVANLFSKPYNLANTSEAFCTVIDTRGMETDFTVLENELAFIKTGDKVMITPYAGGGSYEGSVSEINPLVDANGMVKVKAAVNGQGKLFSGMNVRVSVKRSLGEQLVIPKTAVVLRSGKQVVFTLKEGKAMWNYVHTGLENATEYVVSDKSQGGVEDGLLEGDTVIVTGNLNLAHETEVTISGE
;
A
#
# COMPACT_ATOMS: atom_id res chain seq x y z
N ALA A 1 -65.55 66.62 1.99
CA ALA A 1 -64.54 66.10 2.87
C ALA A 1 -63.67 65.17 2.04
N ASP A 2 -62.54 65.64 1.57
CA ASP A 2 -61.57 64.98 0.74
C ASP A 2 -60.58 64.25 1.66
N GLU A 3 -60.53 62.90 1.61
CA GLU A 3 -59.44 62.11 2.12
C GLU A 3 -58.42 61.91 1.01
N GLN A 4 -57.29 62.50 1.19
CA GLN A 4 -56.12 62.36 0.33
C GLN A 4 -55.49 60.97 0.68
N ASP A 5 -55.54 60.09 -0.29
CA ASP A 5 -54.77 58.82 -0.33
C ASP A 5 -53.26 59.16 -0.44
N LYS A 6 -52.54 59.04 0.64
CA LYS A 6 -51.10 59.11 0.66
C LYS A 6 -50.56 57.73 0.23
N GLY A 7 -50.26 57.59 -1.05
CA GLY A 7 -49.50 56.47 -1.58
C GLY A 7 -48.17 56.36 -0.85
N VAL A 8 -48.00 55.32 -0.06
CA VAL A 8 -46.73 54.91 0.51
C VAL A 8 -45.91 54.32 -0.60
N SER A 9 -45.02 55.12 -1.15
CA SER A 9 -43.96 54.61 -2.04
C SER A 9 -43.00 53.75 -1.18
N THR A 10 -43.19 52.46 -1.17
CA THR A 10 -42.22 51.53 -0.69
C THR A 10 -41.07 51.47 -1.71
N VAL A 11 -40.10 52.34 -1.54
CA VAL A 11 -38.79 52.18 -2.18
C VAL A 11 -38.17 50.96 -1.47
N LEU A 12 -38.27 49.81 -2.11
CA LEU A 12 -37.45 48.66 -1.74
C LEU A 12 -35.99 49.13 -1.78
N PRO A 13 -35.21 48.95 -0.73
CA PRO A 13 -33.79 49.26 -0.81
C PRO A 13 -33.20 48.43 -1.95
N ASP A 14 -32.45 49.08 -2.83
CA ASP A 14 -31.65 48.42 -3.84
C ASP A 14 -30.84 47.37 -3.14
N SER A 15 -31.24 46.11 -3.29
CA SER A 15 -30.46 44.99 -2.80
C SER A 15 -29.22 44.94 -3.70
N LYS A 16 -28.15 45.59 -3.24
CA LYS A 16 -26.86 45.52 -3.91
C LYS A 16 -26.47 44.05 -3.89
N ASN A 17 -26.20 43.49 -5.07
CA ASN A 17 -25.70 42.12 -5.20
C ASN A 17 -24.30 42.06 -4.61
N GLU A 18 -24.18 41.50 -3.40
CA GLU A 18 -22.90 41.32 -2.74
C GLU A 18 -22.21 40.06 -3.27
N VAL A 19 -20.94 40.20 -3.63
CA VAL A 19 -20.12 39.12 -4.15
C VAL A 19 -18.77 39.10 -3.47
N THR A 20 -18.16 37.93 -3.43
CA THR A 20 -16.74 37.79 -3.09
C THR A 20 -15.94 37.53 -4.35
N VAL A 21 -14.72 38.05 -4.40
CA VAL A 21 -13.86 37.98 -5.57
C VAL A 21 -12.49 37.39 -5.24
N GLN A 22 -11.85 36.85 -6.26
CA GLN A 22 -10.49 36.36 -6.21
C GLN A 22 -9.76 36.75 -7.48
N ILE A 23 -8.54 37.27 -7.36
CA ILE A 23 -7.70 37.55 -8.52
C ILE A 23 -7.16 36.22 -9.04
N LEU A 24 -7.40 35.97 -10.33
CA LEU A 24 -6.95 34.73 -10.98
C LEU A 24 -5.45 34.75 -11.21
N LYS A 25 -4.77 33.80 -10.62
CA LYS A 25 -3.33 33.58 -10.78
C LYS A 25 -3.07 32.13 -11.19
N ARG A 26 -1.98 31.94 -11.93
CA ARG A 26 -1.48 30.60 -12.16
C ARG A 26 -0.97 30.06 -10.84
N CYS A 27 -1.42 28.86 -10.49
CA CYS A 27 -0.97 28.16 -9.32
C CYS A 27 -0.77 26.68 -9.63
N ASP A 28 0.00 26.04 -8.79
CA ASP A 28 0.23 24.60 -8.89
C ASP A 28 -1.07 23.86 -8.57
N PHE A 29 -1.56 23.12 -9.56
CA PHE A 29 -2.78 22.34 -9.41
C PHE A 29 -2.44 20.91 -8.98
N HIS A 30 -2.97 20.50 -7.85
CA HIS A 30 -2.85 19.14 -7.34
C HIS A 30 -4.09 18.34 -7.71
N HIS A 31 -3.90 17.37 -8.60
CA HIS A 31 -4.92 16.37 -8.89
C HIS A 31 -4.98 15.38 -7.71
N GLU A 32 -6.17 15.12 -7.23
CA GLU A 32 -6.42 14.16 -6.15
C GLU A 32 -7.18 12.95 -6.68
N LEU A 33 -6.58 11.78 -6.53
CA LEU A 33 -7.19 10.50 -6.83
C LEU A 33 -7.48 9.81 -5.52
N VAL A 34 -8.73 9.39 -5.31
CA VAL A 34 -9.18 8.73 -4.07
C VAL A 34 -9.63 7.31 -4.37
N SER A 35 -9.18 6.38 -3.57
CA SER A 35 -9.53 4.97 -3.69
C SER A 35 -9.65 4.33 -2.31
N ASN A 36 -10.31 3.19 -2.26
CA ASN A 36 -10.29 2.31 -1.12
C ASN A 36 -9.12 1.34 -1.24
N GLY A 37 -8.48 1.07 -0.12
CA GLY A 37 -7.35 0.16 -0.07
C GLY A 37 -7.36 -0.71 1.16
N LYS A 38 -6.42 -1.61 1.20
CA LYS A 38 -6.19 -2.52 2.32
C LYS A 38 -4.72 -2.50 2.69
N VAL A 39 -4.45 -2.38 3.98
CA VAL A 39 -3.08 -2.45 4.51
C VAL A 39 -2.61 -3.89 4.50
N SER A 40 -1.38 -4.09 4.08
CA SER A 40 -0.67 -5.36 4.18
C SER A 40 0.73 -5.15 4.76
N ALA A 41 1.28 -6.17 5.39
CA ALA A 41 2.67 -6.14 5.80
C ALA A 41 3.58 -6.32 4.59
N ARG A 42 4.71 -5.65 4.55
CA ARG A 42 5.73 -5.82 3.51
C ARG A 42 6.27 -7.25 3.45
N GLY A 43 6.43 -7.88 4.60
CA GLY A 43 6.80 -9.28 4.73
C GLY A 43 5.92 -9.97 5.76
N GLN A 44 5.49 -11.17 5.44
CA GLN A 44 4.68 -12.00 6.31
C GLN A 44 5.07 -13.45 6.08
N ALA A 45 5.32 -14.20 7.16
CA ALA A 45 5.61 -15.60 7.09
C ALA A 45 4.60 -16.40 7.93
N ASP A 46 3.92 -17.33 7.29
CA ASP A 46 3.08 -18.32 7.95
C ASP A 46 3.95 -19.52 8.29
N LEU A 47 4.22 -19.72 9.56
CA LEU A 47 5.15 -20.72 10.06
C LEU A 47 4.40 -22.00 10.39
N ARG A 48 4.92 -23.13 9.91
CA ARG A 48 4.34 -24.46 10.09
C ARG A 48 5.37 -25.41 10.71
N PHE A 49 4.91 -26.32 11.52
CA PHE A 49 5.70 -27.50 11.87
C PHE A 49 5.67 -28.51 10.73
N GLU A 50 6.78 -29.19 10.52
CA GLU A 50 6.93 -30.20 9.45
C GLU A 50 6.52 -31.61 9.92
N THR A 51 6.45 -31.83 11.22
CA THR A 51 6.15 -33.14 11.83
C THR A 51 4.99 -33.08 12.83
N ASN A 52 4.20 -34.15 12.90
CA ASN A 52 3.08 -34.28 13.82
C ASN A 52 3.56 -34.82 15.17
N GLU A 53 4.19 -33.98 15.96
CA GLU A 53 4.58 -34.27 17.33
C GLU A 53 3.86 -33.36 18.32
N VAL A 54 3.81 -33.73 19.57
CA VAL A 54 3.21 -32.93 20.62
C VAL A 54 3.99 -31.63 20.83
N ILE A 55 3.27 -30.53 20.94
CA ILE A 55 3.85 -29.22 21.27
C ILE A 55 4.30 -29.24 22.73
N ALA A 56 5.62 -29.17 22.95
CA ALA A 56 6.19 -29.15 24.28
C ALA A 56 6.16 -27.79 24.95
N HIS A 57 6.53 -26.75 24.19
CA HIS A 57 6.63 -25.39 24.70
C HIS A 57 6.15 -24.37 23.66
N VAL A 58 5.47 -23.34 24.13
CA VAL A 58 5.13 -22.13 23.39
C VAL A 58 5.71 -20.95 24.16
N TYR A 59 6.68 -20.25 23.56
CA TYR A 59 7.47 -19.21 24.23
C TYR A 59 6.93 -17.80 24.06
N VAL A 60 5.99 -17.62 23.14
CA VAL A 60 5.47 -16.30 22.73
C VAL A 60 3.95 -16.34 22.68
N LYS A 61 3.36 -15.15 22.62
CA LYS A 61 1.91 -14.94 22.42
C LYS A 61 1.66 -13.92 21.31
N ASN A 62 0.43 -13.86 20.86
CA ASN A 62 0.01 -12.86 19.88
C ASN A 62 0.34 -11.45 20.35
N GLY A 63 0.95 -10.65 19.48
CA GLY A 63 1.38 -9.29 19.76
C GLY A 63 2.82 -9.17 20.27
N ASP A 64 3.49 -10.27 20.60
CA ASP A 64 4.88 -10.21 21.04
C ASP A 64 5.82 -9.84 19.90
N ARG A 65 6.77 -8.95 20.20
CA ARG A 65 7.87 -8.61 19.28
C ARG A 65 8.96 -9.68 19.40
N VAL A 66 9.40 -10.14 18.25
CA VAL A 66 10.42 -11.19 18.15
C VAL A 66 11.56 -10.76 17.25
N ARG A 67 12.74 -11.31 17.49
CA ARG A 67 13.93 -11.11 16.67
C ARG A 67 14.16 -12.33 15.78
N LYS A 68 14.82 -12.12 14.66
CA LYS A 68 15.27 -13.21 13.79
C LYS A 68 16.01 -14.28 14.58
N GLY A 69 15.61 -15.54 14.42
CA GLY A 69 16.19 -16.69 15.12
C GLY A 69 15.66 -16.94 16.52
N GLN A 70 14.79 -16.09 17.06
CA GLN A 70 14.18 -16.29 18.36
C GLN A 70 13.23 -17.50 18.34
N LYS A 71 13.32 -18.36 19.34
CA LYS A 71 12.43 -19.52 19.49
C LYS A 71 11.00 -19.06 19.77
N LEU A 72 10.06 -19.58 18.99
CA LEU A 72 8.63 -19.31 19.14
C LEU A 72 7.90 -20.45 19.82
N ALA A 73 8.20 -21.68 19.43
CA ALA A 73 7.63 -22.90 19.99
C ALA A 73 8.55 -24.09 19.70
N GLU A 74 8.31 -25.17 20.41
CA GLU A 74 9.12 -26.35 20.32
C GLU A 74 8.26 -27.62 20.50
N LEU A 75 8.45 -28.57 19.61
CA LEU A 75 7.83 -29.89 19.73
C LEU A 75 8.60 -30.79 20.72
N ASP A 76 7.95 -31.83 21.20
CA ASP A 76 8.62 -32.93 21.85
C ASP A 76 9.56 -33.61 20.85
N LYS A 77 10.85 -33.59 21.13
CA LYS A 77 11.89 -34.05 20.22
C LYS A 77 12.35 -35.51 20.46
N PHE A 78 11.77 -36.19 21.44
CA PHE A 78 12.28 -37.51 21.82
C PHE A 78 12.38 -38.49 20.65
N ARG A 79 11.30 -38.65 19.87
CA ARG A 79 11.30 -39.55 18.71
C ARG A 79 12.25 -39.06 17.59
N LEU A 80 12.31 -37.77 17.36
CA LEU A 80 13.21 -37.20 16.36
C LEU A 80 14.68 -37.37 16.74
N GLU A 81 15.02 -37.17 18.00
CA GLU A 81 16.37 -37.38 18.51
C GLU A 81 16.79 -38.85 18.45
N GLN A 82 15.86 -39.78 18.70
CA GLN A 82 16.12 -41.21 18.52
C GLN A 82 16.37 -41.56 17.05
N LYS A 83 15.59 -41.06 16.14
CA LYS A 83 15.81 -41.22 14.69
C LYS A 83 17.15 -40.63 14.24
N LEU A 84 17.50 -39.48 14.77
CA LEU A 84 18.77 -38.79 14.44
C LEU A 84 19.94 -39.64 14.94
N SER A 85 19.87 -40.15 16.16
CA SER A 85 20.90 -41.06 16.71
C SER A 85 21.08 -42.31 15.86
N GLN A 86 20.00 -42.93 15.41
CA GLN A 86 20.04 -44.08 14.50
C GLN A 86 20.67 -43.73 13.15
N ALA A 87 20.35 -42.56 12.61
CA ALA A 87 20.91 -42.08 11.33
C ALA A 87 22.43 -41.77 11.49
N GLU A 88 22.84 -41.20 12.61
CA GLU A 88 24.28 -41.01 12.95
C GLU A 88 25.03 -42.32 12.99
N ASP A 89 24.49 -43.33 13.67
CA ASP A 89 25.09 -44.66 13.77
C ASP A 89 25.18 -45.34 12.41
N ALA A 90 24.15 -45.20 11.57
CA ALA A 90 24.15 -45.74 10.22
C ALA A 90 25.19 -45.05 9.33
N LEU A 91 25.35 -43.72 9.46
CA LEU A 91 26.37 -42.96 8.73
C LEU A 91 27.78 -43.38 9.18
N LEU A 92 28.01 -43.50 10.47
CA LEU A 92 29.31 -43.97 11.02
C LEU A 92 29.65 -45.35 10.48
N LYS A 93 28.69 -46.27 10.48
CA LYS A 93 28.87 -47.62 9.90
C LYS A 93 29.22 -47.55 8.42
N ALA A 94 28.51 -46.69 7.64
CA ALA A 94 28.79 -46.53 6.24
C ALA A 94 30.17 -45.89 5.96
N GLU A 95 30.64 -44.99 6.82
CA GLU A 95 31.99 -44.41 6.76
C GLU A 95 33.06 -45.47 7.00
N LEU A 96 32.84 -46.36 7.95
CA LEU A 96 33.75 -47.47 8.22
C LEU A 96 33.78 -48.50 7.06
N GLU A 97 32.62 -48.81 6.49
CA GLU A 97 32.52 -49.67 5.31
C GLU A 97 33.19 -49.03 4.08
N LEU A 98 33.07 -47.73 3.93
CA LEU A 98 33.76 -46.98 2.85
C LEU A 98 35.28 -47.13 2.97
N LYS A 99 35.82 -46.98 4.15
CA LYS A 99 37.25 -47.20 4.42
C LYS A 99 37.67 -48.63 4.10
N ASP A 100 36.88 -49.62 4.54
CA ASP A 100 37.16 -51.02 4.25
C ASP A 100 37.14 -51.35 2.77
N VAL A 101 36.19 -50.81 2.02
CA VAL A 101 36.13 -50.99 0.53
C VAL A 101 37.35 -50.39 -0.12
N LEU A 102 37.76 -49.16 0.29
CA LEU A 102 38.96 -48.52 -0.27
C LEU A 102 40.24 -49.26 0.04
N ILE A 103 40.39 -49.75 1.29
CA ILE A 103 41.52 -50.56 1.67
C ILE A 103 41.57 -51.86 0.84
N GLY A 104 40.43 -52.51 0.62
CA GLY A 104 40.31 -53.70 -0.24
C GLY A 104 40.67 -53.46 -1.70
N GLN A 105 40.66 -52.22 -2.15
CA GLN A 105 41.07 -51.79 -3.49
C GLN A 105 42.54 -51.31 -3.56
N GLY A 106 43.30 -51.40 -2.48
CA GLY A 106 44.68 -51.00 -2.40
C GLY A 106 44.98 -49.58 -2.05
N ASP A 107 43.97 -48.84 -1.62
CA ASP A 107 44.11 -47.42 -1.15
C ASP A 107 44.47 -47.40 0.33
N THR A 108 45.21 -46.34 0.74
CA THR A 108 45.56 -46.16 2.16
C THR A 108 44.50 -45.34 2.90
N PRO A 109 44.13 -45.73 4.16
CA PRO A 109 43.08 -45.04 4.90
C PRO A 109 43.38 -43.56 5.22
N ASP A 110 44.64 -43.14 5.17
CA ASP A 110 45.09 -41.84 5.64
C ASP A 110 45.08 -40.75 4.57
N ASP A 111 44.92 -41.11 3.29
CA ASP A 111 44.97 -40.15 2.18
C ASP A 111 43.97 -40.49 1.05
N PHE A 112 42.71 -40.23 1.32
CA PHE A 112 41.65 -40.43 0.35
C PHE A 112 41.66 -39.37 -0.78
N SER A 113 42.44 -38.30 -0.65
CA SER A 113 42.58 -37.30 -1.70
C SER A 113 43.26 -37.83 -2.98
N LYS A 114 44.00 -38.90 -2.87
CA LYS A 114 44.70 -39.56 -3.96
C LYS A 114 43.89 -40.66 -4.65
N VAL A 115 42.70 -40.96 -4.15
CA VAL A 115 41.82 -41.98 -4.73
C VAL A 115 41.23 -41.45 -6.04
N PRO A 116 41.27 -42.20 -7.13
CA PRO A 116 40.61 -41.81 -8.38
C PRO A 116 39.12 -41.59 -8.15
N GLU A 117 38.57 -40.59 -8.80
CA GLU A 117 37.17 -40.16 -8.62
C GLU A 117 36.15 -41.29 -8.87
N GLU A 118 36.39 -42.12 -9.91
CA GLU A 118 35.51 -43.24 -10.22
C GLU A 118 35.58 -44.33 -9.14
N THR A 119 36.77 -44.63 -8.61
CA THR A 119 36.97 -45.58 -7.51
C THR A 119 36.28 -45.11 -6.25
N MET A 120 36.40 -43.83 -5.92
CA MET A 120 35.70 -43.22 -4.76
C MET A 120 34.18 -43.31 -4.94
N LYS A 121 33.67 -42.98 -6.12
CA LYS A 121 32.26 -43.06 -6.43
C LYS A 121 31.69 -44.46 -6.27
N LEU A 122 32.38 -45.47 -6.77
CA LEU A 122 31.99 -46.86 -6.67
C LEU A 122 32.04 -47.34 -5.21
N ALA A 123 33.06 -46.97 -4.46
CA ALA A 123 33.19 -47.28 -3.05
C ALA A 123 32.08 -46.63 -2.21
N LYS A 124 31.71 -45.42 -2.47
CA LYS A 124 30.57 -44.73 -1.83
C LYS A 124 29.25 -45.45 -2.09
N VAL A 125 29.01 -45.90 -3.32
CA VAL A 125 27.81 -46.70 -3.65
C VAL A 125 27.80 -48.04 -2.91
N LYS A 126 28.91 -48.80 -2.92
CA LYS A 126 29.01 -50.10 -2.26
C LYS A 126 28.85 -50.03 -0.75
N SER A 127 29.37 -48.99 -0.13
CA SER A 127 29.26 -48.76 1.31
C SER A 127 27.92 -48.20 1.77
N GLY A 128 27.10 -47.68 0.83
CA GLY A 128 25.87 -46.94 1.15
C GLY A 128 26.11 -45.58 1.82
N TYR A 129 27.31 -45.03 1.66
CA TYR A 129 27.73 -43.78 2.31
C TYR A 129 26.82 -42.59 1.92
N GLU A 130 26.56 -42.37 0.64
CA GLU A 130 25.73 -41.24 0.19
C GLU A 130 24.28 -41.37 0.69
N GLN A 131 23.73 -42.60 0.67
CA GLN A 131 22.38 -42.84 1.18
C GLN A 131 22.26 -42.53 2.67
N SER A 132 23.23 -43.04 3.47
CA SER A 132 23.25 -42.81 4.92
C SER A 132 23.50 -41.35 5.26
N LYS A 133 24.35 -40.66 4.49
CA LYS A 133 24.59 -39.23 4.66
C LYS A 133 23.33 -38.41 4.37
N SER A 134 22.63 -38.73 3.29
CA SER A 134 21.36 -38.03 2.93
C SER A 134 20.30 -38.27 4.01
N GLN A 135 20.18 -39.48 4.52
CA GLN A 135 19.23 -39.79 5.58
C GLN A 135 19.58 -39.08 6.91
N TYR A 136 20.84 -38.97 7.23
CA TYR A 136 21.32 -38.21 8.38
C TYR A 136 20.99 -36.73 8.25
N GLU A 137 21.29 -36.11 7.11
CA GLU A 137 21.01 -34.70 6.86
C GLU A 137 19.51 -34.39 6.91
N LEU A 138 18.68 -35.28 6.32
CA LEU A 138 17.21 -35.15 6.37
C LEU A 138 16.71 -35.23 7.83
N THR A 139 17.12 -36.22 8.58
CA THR A 139 16.69 -36.42 9.98
C THR A 139 17.18 -35.28 10.89
N LYS A 140 18.39 -34.81 10.66
CA LYS A 140 18.95 -33.66 11.35
C LYS A 140 18.09 -32.40 11.11
N ARG A 141 17.72 -32.14 9.86
CA ARG A 141 16.83 -31.01 9.49
C ARG A 141 15.47 -31.16 10.16
N GLU A 142 14.84 -32.32 10.11
CA GLU A 142 13.56 -32.56 10.76
C GLU A 142 13.63 -32.28 12.26
N THR A 143 14.72 -32.66 12.92
CA THR A 143 14.94 -32.42 14.35
C THR A 143 15.14 -30.93 14.64
N GLU A 144 15.91 -30.22 13.81
CA GLU A 144 16.10 -28.77 13.93
C GLU A 144 14.80 -28.03 13.75
N HIS A 145 13.99 -28.44 12.77
CA HIS A 145 12.70 -27.81 12.44
C HIS A 145 11.58 -28.17 13.42
N ALA A 146 11.82 -29.03 14.37
CA ALA A 146 10.94 -29.22 15.53
C ALA A 146 10.98 -28.04 16.50
N THR A 147 11.96 -27.16 16.36
CA THR A 147 11.99 -25.84 16.99
C THR A 147 11.61 -24.80 15.95
N LEU A 148 10.52 -24.10 16.19
CA LEU A 148 10.04 -23.03 15.32
C LEU A 148 10.68 -21.71 15.73
N VAL A 149 11.36 -21.06 14.80
CA VAL A 149 12.05 -19.79 15.04
C VAL A 149 11.54 -18.70 14.11
N ALA A 150 11.65 -17.44 14.55
CA ALA A 150 11.29 -16.31 13.74
C ALA A 150 12.27 -16.15 12.54
N PRO A 151 11.77 -16.07 11.30
CA PRO A 151 12.63 -15.92 10.12
C PRO A 151 13.19 -14.51 9.95
N PHE A 152 12.58 -13.53 10.57
CA PHE A 152 12.97 -12.13 10.58
C PHE A 152 12.40 -11.42 11.82
N ASP A 153 12.84 -10.20 12.07
CA ASP A 153 12.32 -9.37 13.16
C ASP A 153 10.87 -8.99 12.86
N GLY A 154 9.96 -9.20 13.80
CA GLY A 154 8.55 -8.93 13.55
C GLY A 154 7.67 -9.07 14.78
N ILE A 155 6.37 -9.19 14.54
CA ILE A 155 5.34 -9.38 15.56
C ILE A 155 4.59 -10.68 15.30
N VAL A 156 4.35 -11.44 16.37
CA VAL A 156 3.60 -12.70 16.33
C VAL A 156 2.11 -12.44 16.20
N ALA A 157 1.48 -13.15 15.29
CA ALA A 157 0.03 -13.14 15.07
C ALA A 157 -0.51 -14.55 14.82
N ASN A 158 -1.80 -14.72 14.91
CA ASN A 158 -2.51 -15.98 14.61
C ASN A 158 -1.95 -17.20 15.34
N LEU A 159 -1.55 -17.04 16.60
CA LEU A 159 -1.08 -18.12 17.44
C LEU A 159 -2.20 -18.54 18.38
N PHE A 160 -2.76 -19.72 18.16
CA PHE A 160 -3.90 -20.24 18.93
C PHE A 160 -3.65 -21.62 19.54
N SER A 161 -2.67 -22.38 19.02
CA SER A 161 -2.28 -23.68 19.53
C SER A 161 -1.61 -23.59 20.89
N LYS A 162 -1.83 -24.62 21.71
CA LYS A 162 -1.33 -24.66 23.08
C LYS A 162 -0.43 -25.87 23.31
N PRO A 163 0.47 -25.84 24.31
CA PRO A 163 1.24 -26.98 24.72
C PRO A 163 0.36 -28.22 25.02
N TYR A 164 0.95 -29.36 24.93
CA TYR A 164 0.34 -30.69 25.16
C TYR A 164 -0.60 -31.19 24.06
N ASN A 165 -0.84 -30.39 23.02
CA ASN A 165 -1.61 -30.81 21.87
C ASN A 165 -0.69 -31.23 20.72
N LEU A 166 -1.19 -32.11 19.87
CA LEU A 166 -0.49 -32.50 18.65
C LEU A 166 -0.42 -31.33 17.67
N ALA A 167 0.75 -31.08 17.10
CA ALA A 167 0.91 -30.06 16.07
C ALA A 167 0.19 -30.47 14.79
N ASN A 168 -0.51 -29.51 14.17
CA ASN A 168 -1.13 -29.70 12.86
C ASN A 168 -0.19 -29.16 11.78
N THR A 169 0.31 -30.06 10.93
CA THR A 169 1.26 -29.68 9.85
C THR A 169 0.58 -29.13 8.62
N SER A 170 -0.75 -29.22 8.49
CA SER A 170 -1.51 -28.71 7.37
C SER A 170 -1.89 -27.23 7.53
N GLU A 171 -1.83 -26.69 8.73
CA GLU A 171 -2.14 -25.31 9.06
C GLU A 171 -0.92 -24.58 9.63
N ALA A 172 -0.89 -23.28 9.46
CA ALA A 172 0.13 -22.46 10.09
C ALA A 172 -0.03 -22.49 11.61
N PHE A 173 1.07 -22.67 12.32
CA PHE A 173 1.11 -22.56 13.78
C PHE A 173 0.98 -21.12 14.24
N CYS A 174 1.67 -20.21 13.58
CA CYS A 174 1.57 -18.77 13.77
C CYS A 174 2.05 -18.03 12.52
N THR A 175 1.83 -16.73 12.54
CA THR A 175 2.32 -15.82 11.54
C THR A 175 3.29 -14.83 12.19
N VAL A 176 4.40 -14.53 11.53
CA VAL A 176 5.30 -13.43 11.91
C VAL A 176 5.17 -12.33 10.87
N ILE A 177 4.82 -11.14 11.31
CA ILE A 177 4.59 -9.97 10.48
C ILE A 177 5.82 -9.06 10.56
N ASP A 178 6.41 -8.75 9.41
CA ASP A 178 7.52 -7.80 9.32
C ASP A 178 7.00 -6.37 9.52
N THR A 179 7.42 -5.73 10.61
CA THR A 179 6.97 -4.39 10.98
C THR A 179 7.85 -3.27 10.46
N ARG A 180 8.92 -3.56 9.71
CA ARG A 180 9.82 -2.54 9.15
C ARG A 180 9.17 -1.70 8.06
N GLY A 181 8.10 -2.14 7.48
CA GLY A 181 7.34 -1.40 6.50
C GLY A 181 5.96 -2.00 6.28
N MET A 182 4.98 -1.13 6.12
CA MET A 182 3.64 -1.51 5.72
C MET A 182 3.42 -1.09 4.28
N GLU A 183 2.54 -1.78 3.61
CA GLU A 183 2.10 -1.48 2.26
C GLU A 183 0.59 -1.29 2.25
N THR A 184 0.12 -0.53 1.30
CA THR A 184 -1.32 -0.43 1.03
C THR A 184 -1.57 -0.86 -0.39
N ASP A 185 -2.46 -1.81 -0.57
CA ASP A 185 -2.92 -2.26 -1.86
C ASP A 185 -4.23 -1.54 -2.20
N PHE A 186 -4.30 -0.92 -3.35
CA PHE A 186 -5.49 -0.24 -3.85
C PHE A 186 -5.58 -0.36 -5.37
N THR A 187 -6.69 0.05 -5.92
CA THR A 187 -6.92 -0.01 -7.36
C THR A 187 -7.24 1.38 -7.91
N VAL A 188 -6.84 1.59 -9.15
CA VAL A 188 -7.19 2.78 -9.93
C VAL A 188 -7.82 2.35 -11.24
N LEU A 189 -8.64 3.23 -11.82
CA LEU A 189 -9.21 3.01 -13.15
C LEU A 189 -8.14 3.18 -14.22
N GLU A 190 -8.31 2.50 -15.35
CA GLU A 190 -7.38 2.58 -16.48
C GLU A 190 -7.16 4.03 -16.94
N ASN A 191 -8.22 4.84 -17.00
CA ASN A 191 -8.13 6.24 -17.38
C ASN A 191 -7.45 7.14 -16.32
N GLU A 192 -7.30 6.66 -15.10
CA GLU A 192 -6.61 7.37 -14.02
C GLU A 192 -5.08 7.13 -14.03
N LEU A 193 -4.59 6.18 -14.84
CA LEU A 193 -3.15 5.87 -14.94
C LEU A 193 -2.31 7.06 -15.38
N ALA A 194 -2.90 7.99 -16.15
CA ALA A 194 -2.22 9.22 -16.58
C ALA A 194 -1.88 10.16 -15.40
N PHE A 195 -2.55 9.98 -14.26
CA PHE A 195 -2.45 10.86 -13.08
C PHE A 195 -1.71 10.21 -11.90
N ILE A 196 -1.13 9.04 -12.09
CA ILE A 196 -0.38 8.34 -11.06
C ILE A 196 0.92 7.79 -11.63
N LYS A 197 1.98 7.90 -10.84
CA LYS A 197 3.29 7.29 -11.13
C LYS A 197 3.98 6.85 -9.85
N THR A 198 4.94 5.98 -9.99
CA THR A 198 5.81 5.56 -8.88
C THR A 198 6.51 6.77 -8.27
N GLY A 199 6.49 6.84 -6.95
CA GLY A 199 7.04 7.95 -6.18
C GLY A 199 6.03 9.05 -5.81
N ASP A 200 4.83 9.03 -6.36
CA ASP A 200 3.78 9.99 -5.98
C ASP A 200 3.42 9.83 -4.50
N LYS A 201 3.20 10.95 -3.82
CA LYS A 201 2.81 10.97 -2.41
C LYS A 201 1.38 10.47 -2.24
N VAL A 202 1.20 9.65 -1.22
CA VAL A 202 -0.11 9.15 -0.82
C VAL A 202 -0.39 9.48 0.63
N MET A 203 -1.66 9.66 0.94
CA MET A 203 -2.16 9.78 2.30
C MET A 203 -3.09 8.61 2.58
N ILE A 204 -2.80 7.87 3.63
CA ILE A 204 -3.55 6.68 4.04
C ILE A 204 -4.32 7.01 5.30
N THR A 205 -5.64 6.86 5.25
CA THR A 205 -6.53 7.15 6.39
C THR A 205 -7.34 5.91 6.71
N PRO A 206 -7.06 5.22 7.84
CA PRO A 206 -7.86 4.08 8.26
C PRO A 206 -9.32 4.46 8.54
N TYR A 207 -10.26 3.65 8.10
CA TYR A 207 -11.67 3.84 8.43
C TYR A 207 -11.96 3.65 9.93
N ALA A 208 -11.12 2.88 10.61
CA ALA A 208 -11.22 2.70 12.07
C ALA A 208 -10.83 3.95 12.87
N GLY A 209 -10.30 4.99 12.22
CA GLY A 209 -9.80 6.19 12.88
C GLY A 209 -8.32 6.09 13.23
N GLY A 210 -7.81 7.05 13.99
CA GLY A 210 -6.42 7.07 14.45
C GLY A 210 -5.47 7.93 13.62
N GLY A 211 -5.98 8.81 12.77
CA GLY A 211 -5.19 9.77 12.00
C GLY A 211 -4.90 9.33 10.57
N SER A 212 -4.00 10.03 9.93
CA SER A 212 -3.56 9.78 8.56
C SER A 212 -2.05 9.53 8.52
N TYR A 213 -1.61 8.72 7.56
CA TYR A 213 -0.21 8.29 7.41
C TYR A 213 0.26 8.62 6.01
N GLU A 214 1.45 9.20 5.93
CA GLU A 214 2.08 9.49 4.65
C GLU A 214 2.78 8.26 4.07
N GLY A 215 2.75 8.16 2.76
CA GLY A 215 3.47 7.14 2.02
C GLY A 215 3.76 7.58 0.59
N SER A 216 4.21 6.66 -0.19
CA SER A 216 4.49 6.89 -1.62
C SER A 216 4.13 5.67 -2.45
N VAL A 217 3.71 5.90 -3.68
CA VAL A 217 3.45 4.83 -4.65
C VAL A 217 4.76 4.09 -4.93
N SER A 218 4.78 2.79 -4.65
CA SER A 218 5.96 1.95 -4.82
C SER A 218 5.91 1.09 -6.08
N GLU A 219 4.72 0.67 -6.49
CA GLU A 219 4.54 -0.28 -7.58
C GLU A 219 3.18 -0.08 -8.25
N ILE A 220 3.19 -0.13 -9.57
CA ILE A 220 1.97 -0.14 -10.40
C ILE A 220 2.00 -1.43 -11.22
N ASN A 221 1.01 -2.30 -11.03
CA ASN A 221 0.92 -3.54 -11.78
C ASN A 221 0.58 -3.24 -13.25
N PRO A 222 1.40 -3.66 -14.22
CA PRO A 222 1.18 -3.35 -15.64
C PRO A 222 0.09 -4.21 -16.30
N LEU A 223 -0.94 -4.57 -15.55
CA LEU A 223 -2.10 -5.34 -16.01
C LEU A 223 -3.38 -4.62 -15.66
N VAL A 224 -4.25 -4.49 -16.64
CA VAL A 224 -5.64 -4.04 -16.44
C VAL A 224 -6.51 -5.30 -16.30
N ASP A 225 -7.28 -5.38 -15.22
CA ASP A 225 -8.17 -6.52 -14.98
C ASP A 225 -9.46 -6.45 -15.82
N ALA A 226 -10.31 -7.47 -15.71
CA ALA A 226 -11.57 -7.55 -16.45
C ALA A 226 -12.55 -6.41 -16.13
N ASN A 227 -12.39 -5.73 -15.01
CA ASN A 227 -13.21 -4.59 -14.59
C ASN A 227 -12.60 -3.22 -14.96
N GLY A 228 -11.51 -3.20 -15.71
CA GLY A 228 -10.80 -1.98 -16.10
C GLY A 228 -9.99 -1.36 -14.94
N MET A 229 -9.64 -2.16 -13.94
CA MET A 229 -8.89 -1.70 -12.76
C MET A 229 -7.44 -2.13 -12.83
N VAL A 230 -6.57 -1.30 -12.30
CA VAL A 230 -5.13 -1.55 -12.17
C VAL A 230 -4.76 -1.58 -10.69
N LYS A 231 -4.03 -2.59 -10.28
CA LYS A 231 -3.54 -2.74 -8.90
C LYS A 231 -2.31 -1.89 -8.67
N VAL A 232 -2.32 -1.17 -7.57
CA VAL A 232 -1.25 -0.26 -7.16
C VAL A 232 -0.87 -0.56 -5.71
N LYS A 233 0.42 -0.46 -5.42
CA LYS A 233 0.95 -0.52 -4.06
C LYS A 233 1.57 0.80 -3.66
N ALA A 234 1.38 1.16 -2.41
CA ALA A 234 2.07 2.28 -1.78
C ALA A 234 2.80 1.78 -0.53
N ALA A 235 4.03 2.24 -0.36
CA ALA A 235 4.79 2.04 0.87
C ALA A 235 4.35 3.08 1.90
N VAL A 236 4.08 2.65 3.12
CA VAL A 236 3.56 3.50 4.20
C VAL A 236 4.34 3.25 5.49
N ASN A 237 4.66 4.32 6.20
CA ASN A 237 5.16 4.20 7.57
C ASN A 237 3.96 4.25 8.54
N GLY A 238 3.55 3.09 9.02
CA GLY A 238 2.40 2.95 9.92
C GLY A 238 2.68 3.29 11.37
N GLN A 239 3.92 3.62 11.74
CA GLN A 239 4.32 3.96 13.11
C GLN A 239 3.86 2.94 14.16
N GLY A 240 3.73 1.67 13.78
CA GLY A 240 3.22 0.60 14.64
C GLY A 240 1.71 0.62 14.91
N LYS A 241 0.96 1.50 14.27
CA LYS A 241 -0.49 1.66 14.47
C LYS A 241 -1.34 1.08 13.34
N LEU A 242 -0.73 0.76 12.20
CA LEU A 242 -1.42 0.09 11.09
C LEU A 242 -1.28 -1.42 11.23
N PHE A 243 -2.39 -2.12 11.14
CA PHE A 243 -2.43 -3.57 11.15
C PHE A 243 -2.71 -4.11 9.75
N SER A 244 -2.04 -5.19 9.40
CA SER A 244 -2.34 -5.91 8.17
C SER A 244 -3.81 -6.33 8.13
N GLY A 245 -4.48 -6.06 7.02
CA GLY A 245 -5.91 -6.30 6.84
C GLY A 245 -6.81 -5.11 7.11
N MET A 246 -6.31 -3.99 7.66
CA MET A 246 -7.10 -2.78 7.85
C MET A 246 -7.56 -2.20 6.52
N ASN A 247 -8.83 -1.80 6.47
CA ASN A 247 -9.37 -1.04 5.34
C ASN A 247 -9.05 0.45 5.52
N VAL A 248 -8.61 1.06 4.45
CA VAL A 248 -8.16 2.44 4.45
C VAL A 248 -8.68 3.21 3.23
N ARG A 249 -8.76 4.51 3.38
CA ARG A 249 -8.93 5.44 2.27
C ARG A 249 -7.55 5.88 1.81
N VAL A 250 -7.30 5.78 0.52
CA VAL A 250 -6.05 6.19 -0.12
C VAL A 250 -6.31 7.45 -0.93
N SER A 251 -5.55 8.49 -0.67
CA SER A 251 -5.55 9.73 -1.45
C SER A 251 -4.18 9.91 -2.09
N VAL A 252 -4.15 9.97 -3.42
CA VAL A 252 -2.94 10.23 -4.19
C VAL A 252 -3.00 11.65 -4.72
N LYS A 253 -2.07 12.50 -4.31
CA LYS A 253 -1.97 13.88 -4.79
C LYS A 253 -0.78 14.03 -5.72
N ARG A 254 -1.04 14.55 -6.90
CA ARG A 254 0.00 14.83 -7.88
C ARG A 254 -0.12 16.26 -8.38
N SER A 255 1.00 16.96 -8.36
CA SER A 255 1.11 18.26 -9.02
C SER A 255 1.11 18.09 -10.54
N LEU A 256 0.26 18.84 -11.23
CA LEU A 256 0.18 18.88 -12.69
C LEU A 256 0.77 20.17 -13.27
N GLY A 257 1.55 20.89 -12.47
CA GLY A 257 2.16 22.16 -12.85
C GLY A 257 1.23 23.35 -12.68
N GLU A 258 1.68 24.49 -13.15
CA GLU A 258 0.95 25.73 -13.04
C GLU A 258 -0.23 25.78 -14.02
N GLN A 259 -1.43 25.98 -13.47
CA GLN A 259 -2.69 26.03 -14.19
C GLN A 259 -3.50 27.26 -13.74
N LEU A 260 -4.43 27.69 -14.58
CA LEU A 260 -5.46 28.63 -14.14
C LEU A 260 -6.53 27.86 -13.37
N VAL A 261 -6.62 28.11 -12.06
CA VAL A 261 -7.47 27.36 -11.14
C VAL A 261 -8.46 28.30 -10.48
N ILE A 262 -9.72 27.89 -10.45
CA ILE A 262 -10.80 28.62 -9.77
C ILE A 262 -11.55 27.72 -8.80
N PRO A 263 -12.12 28.28 -7.71
CA PRO A 263 -13.03 27.53 -6.86
C PRO A 263 -14.24 27.01 -7.65
N LYS A 264 -14.74 25.83 -7.32
CA LYS A 264 -15.94 25.27 -7.94
C LYS A 264 -17.17 26.17 -7.80
N THR A 265 -17.23 26.94 -6.72
CA THR A 265 -18.31 27.92 -6.48
C THR A 265 -18.37 29.04 -7.51
N ALA A 266 -17.27 29.34 -8.19
CA ALA A 266 -17.22 30.37 -9.22
C ALA A 266 -17.92 29.95 -10.52
N VAL A 267 -18.10 28.65 -10.76
CA VAL A 267 -18.74 28.15 -11.99
C VAL A 267 -20.24 28.04 -11.79
N VAL A 268 -20.98 28.65 -12.71
CA VAL A 268 -22.45 28.63 -12.74
C VAL A 268 -22.89 28.04 -14.08
N LEU A 269 -23.90 27.18 -14.01
CA LEU A 269 -24.52 26.63 -15.23
C LEU A 269 -25.63 27.56 -15.73
N ARG A 270 -25.56 27.97 -16.99
CA ARG A 270 -26.55 28.76 -17.69
C ARG A 270 -26.85 28.13 -19.04
N SER A 271 -28.10 27.71 -19.25
CA SER A 271 -28.53 27.05 -20.49
C SER A 271 -27.64 25.87 -20.90
N GLY A 272 -27.18 25.08 -19.92
CA GLY A 272 -26.31 23.93 -20.14
C GLY A 272 -24.84 24.26 -20.40
N LYS A 273 -24.45 25.53 -20.32
CA LYS A 273 -23.08 26.00 -20.49
C LYS A 273 -22.49 26.46 -19.16
N GLN A 274 -21.19 26.31 -19.03
CA GLN A 274 -20.45 26.78 -17.86
C GLN A 274 -20.05 28.21 -18.02
N VAL A 275 -20.36 29.03 -17.02
CA VAL A 275 -20.15 30.48 -16.99
C VAL A 275 -19.40 30.85 -15.72
N VAL A 276 -18.44 31.75 -15.87
CA VAL A 276 -17.75 32.43 -14.77
C VAL A 276 -17.91 33.91 -14.92
N PHE A 277 -18.33 34.60 -13.87
CA PHE A 277 -18.41 36.03 -13.85
C PHE A 277 -17.09 36.65 -13.44
N THR A 278 -16.64 37.64 -14.16
CA THR A 278 -15.50 38.49 -13.81
C THR A 278 -15.99 39.89 -13.46
N LEU A 279 -15.28 40.54 -12.54
CA LEU A 279 -15.59 41.91 -12.15
C LEU A 279 -14.82 42.89 -13.04
N LYS A 280 -15.52 43.79 -13.68
CA LYS A 280 -14.93 44.87 -14.47
C LYS A 280 -15.74 46.15 -14.27
N GLU A 281 -15.08 47.21 -13.80
CA GLU A 281 -15.71 48.51 -13.55
C GLU A 281 -16.99 48.44 -12.70
N GLY A 282 -16.97 47.61 -11.65
CA GLY A 282 -18.10 47.41 -10.73
C GLY A 282 -19.25 46.57 -11.30
N LYS A 283 -19.07 45.95 -12.45
CA LYS A 283 -20.07 45.11 -13.11
C LYS A 283 -19.60 43.68 -13.27
N ALA A 284 -20.53 42.74 -13.13
CA ALA A 284 -20.29 41.33 -13.41
C ALA A 284 -20.32 41.07 -14.92
N MET A 285 -19.20 40.60 -15.46
CA MET A 285 -19.09 40.30 -16.89
C MET A 285 -19.17 38.77 -17.07
N TRP A 286 -20.01 38.36 -18.02
CA TRP A 286 -20.26 36.98 -18.37
C TRP A 286 -19.14 36.40 -19.23
N ASN A 287 -18.55 35.26 -18.80
CA ASN A 287 -17.54 34.53 -19.57
C ASN A 287 -17.90 33.05 -19.67
N TYR A 288 -17.96 32.54 -20.88
CA TYR A 288 -18.04 31.11 -21.10
C TYR A 288 -16.68 30.50 -20.85
N VAL A 289 -16.67 29.37 -20.16
CA VAL A 289 -15.44 28.61 -19.83
C VAL A 289 -15.64 27.14 -20.09
N HIS A 290 -14.54 26.44 -20.31
CA HIS A 290 -14.47 25.00 -20.27
C HIS A 290 -13.67 24.61 -19.06
N THR A 291 -14.24 23.75 -18.19
CA THR A 291 -13.54 23.19 -17.07
C THR A 291 -12.87 21.88 -17.49
N GLY A 292 -11.62 21.72 -17.09
CA GLY A 292 -10.85 20.50 -17.32
C GLY A 292 -10.78 19.65 -16.05
N LEU A 293 -9.56 19.41 -15.60
CA LEU A 293 -9.30 18.65 -14.39
C LEU A 293 -9.89 19.33 -13.15
N GLU A 294 -10.27 18.53 -12.18
CA GLU A 294 -10.84 18.99 -10.93
C GLU A 294 -10.26 18.23 -9.73
N ASN A 295 -10.28 18.87 -8.57
CA ASN A 295 -10.13 18.23 -7.29
C ASN A 295 -11.40 18.44 -6.45
N ALA A 296 -11.33 18.25 -5.12
CA ALA A 296 -12.51 18.39 -4.26
C ALA A 296 -13.14 19.79 -4.29
N THR A 297 -12.34 20.84 -4.47
CA THR A 297 -12.76 22.25 -4.29
C THR A 297 -12.54 23.14 -5.50
N GLU A 298 -11.79 22.70 -6.49
CA GLU A 298 -11.31 23.56 -7.58
C GLU A 298 -11.44 22.90 -8.96
N TYR A 299 -11.54 23.76 -9.98
CA TYR A 299 -11.43 23.39 -11.40
C TYR A 299 -10.23 24.07 -12.05
N VAL A 300 -9.60 23.38 -13.00
CA VAL A 300 -8.75 24.00 -14.01
C VAL A 300 -9.65 24.56 -15.09
N VAL A 301 -9.49 25.83 -15.44
CA VAL A 301 -10.28 26.50 -16.48
C VAL A 301 -9.46 26.76 -17.73
N SER A 302 -10.16 26.84 -18.86
CA SER A 302 -9.58 27.20 -20.15
C SER A 302 -8.92 28.58 -20.10
N ASP A 303 -7.72 28.66 -20.71
CA ASP A 303 -6.85 29.82 -20.75
C ASP A 303 -6.98 30.51 -22.11
N LYS A 304 -7.54 31.72 -22.12
CA LYS A 304 -7.71 32.54 -23.32
C LYS A 304 -6.39 33.00 -23.96
N SER A 305 -5.31 32.99 -23.20
CA SER A 305 -3.98 33.38 -23.73
C SER A 305 -3.38 32.33 -24.65
N GLN A 306 -3.89 31.09 -24.60
CA GLN A 306 -3.46 30.03 -25.50
C GLN A 306 -4.15 30.15 -26.84
N GLY A 307 -3.38 30.26 -27.90
CA GLY A 307 -3.91 30.48 -29.27
C GLY A 307 -4.94 29.43 -29.69
N GLY A 308 -6.08 29.87 -30.21
CA GLY A 308 -7.18 29.01 -30.64
C GLY A 308 -8.27 28.74 -29.62
N VAL A 309 -8.17 29.28 -28.40
CA VAL A 309 -9.18 29.18 -27.34
C VAL A 309 -10.01 30.47 -27.35
N GLU A 310 -11.28 30.39 -27.74
CA GLU A 310 -12.20 31.52 -27.72
C GLU A 310 -12.85 31.75 -26.36
N ASP A 311 -13.16 30.65 -25.67
CA ASP A 311 -13.78 30.64 -24.33
C ASP A 311 -12.73 30.41 -23.24
N GLY A 312 -12.78 31.21 -22.18
CA GLY A 312 -11.88 31.04 -21.06
C GLY A 312 -11.66 32.34 -20.29
N LEU A 313 -10.64 32.29 -19.43
CA LEU A 313 -10.23 33.43 -18.60
C LEU A 313 -8.76 33.75 -18.86
N LEU A 314 -8.35 34.95 -18.43
CA LEU A 314 -6.96 35.38 -18.47
C LEU A 314 -6.40 35.50 -17.05
N GLU A 315 -5.12 35.26 -16.91
CA GLU A 315 -4.41 35.54 -15.65
C GLU A 315 -4.55 37.03 -15.31
N GLY A 316 -4.88 37.33 -14.06
CA GLY A 316 -5.13 38.68 -13.58
C GLY A 316 -6.60 39.11 -13.59
N ASP A 317 -7.49 38.31 -14.20
CA ASP A 317 -8.92 38.55 -14.11
C ASP A 317 -9.40 38.49 -12.65
N THR A 318 -10.33 39.39 -12.30
CA THR A 318 -11.00 39.34 -10.99
C THR A 318 -12.24 38.47 -11.11
N VAL A 319 -12.16 37.26 -10.54
CA VAL A 319 -13.22 36.25 -10.64
C VAL A 319 -14.18 36.38 -9.48
N ILE A 320 -15.48 36.41 -9.76
CA ILE A 320 -16.52 36.35 -8.74
C ILE A 320 -16.69 34.90 -8.29
N VAL A 321 -16.43 34.64 -7.03
CA VAL A 321 -16.40 33.25 -6.45
C VAL A 321 -17.65 32.90 -5.68
N THR A 322 -18.33 33.86 -5.08
CA THR A 322 -19.63 33.68 -4.40
C THR A 322 -20.59 34.81 -4.69
N GLY A 323 -21.88 34.62 -4.45
CA GLY A 323 -22.92 35.60 -4.75
C GLY A 323 -23.31 35.67 -6.23
N ASN A 324 -22.91 34.67 -7.01
CA ASN A 324 -22.99 34.66 -8.47
C ASN A 324 -24.21 33.94 -9.04
N LEU A 325 -25.02 33.27 -8.21
CA LEU A 325 -26.11 32.40 -8.68
C LEU A 325 -27.21 33.16 -9.47
N ASN A 326 -27.49 34.40 -9.12
CA ASN A 326 -28.55 35.20 -9.70
C ASN A 326 -28.02 36.38 -10.54
N LEU A 327 -26.74 36.40 -10.86
CA LEU A 327 -26.15 37.47 -11.66
C LEU A 327 -26.48 37.30 -13.15
N ALA A 328 -26.62 38.45 -13.84
CA ALA A 328 -26.69 38.52 -15.28
C ALA A 328 -25.50 39.34 -15.81
N HIS A 329 -25.30 39.31 -17.13
CA HIS A 329 -24.26 40.12 -17.77
C HIS A 329 -24.48 41.61 -17.51
N GLU A 330 -23.41 42.33 -17.14
CA GLU A 330 -23.38 43.75 -16.79
C GLU A 330 -24.16 44.14 -15.52
N THR A 331 -24.52 43.17 -14.66
CA THR A 331 -25.14 43.45 -13.37
C THR A 331 -24.15 44.18 -12.44
N GLU A 332 -24.60 45.28 -11.83
CA GLU A 332 -23.81 45.98 -10.82
C GLU A 332 -23.71 45.15 -9.55
N VAL A 333 -22.50 45.05 -9.02
CA VAL A 333 -22.16 44.26 -7.83
C VAL A 333 -21.31 45.04 -6.84
N THR A 334 -21.38 44.66 -5.59
CA THR A 334 -20.57 45.22 -4.52
C THR A 334 -19.75 44.12 -3.89
N ILE A 335 -18.46 44.36 -3.67
CA ILE A 335 -17.58 43.39 -3.01
C ILE A 335 -17.94 43.33 -1.51
N SER A 336 -18.22 42.15 -1.01
CA SER A 336 -18.50 41.90 0.40
C SER A 336 -17.25 42.11 1.25
N GLY A 337 -17.31 43.04 2.20
CA GLY A 337 -16.20 43.26 3.13
C GLY A 337 -15.32 44.49 2.84
N GLU A 338 -15.71 45.36 1.89
CA GLU A 338 -15.18 46.73 1.77
C GLU A 338 -16.00 47.74 2.56
#